data_f732585ef8cbfe9c3027eb99f1943fc9
#
_entry.id   f732585ef8cbfe9c3027eb99f1943fc9
#
_cell.length_a   1.000
_cell.length_b   1.000
_cell.length_c   1.000
_cell.angle_alpha   90.00
_cell.angle_beta   90.00
_cell.angle_gamma   90.00
#
_symmetry.space_group_name_H-M   'P 1'
#
loop_
_entity.id
_entity.type
_entity.pdbx_description
1 polymer ?
#
loop_
_entity_poly.entity_id
_entity_poly.type
_entity_poly.pdbx_seq_one_letter_code
_entity_poly.pdbx_strand_id
1 'polypeptide(L)'
;QAAHYASPYYNYICYDGLYKESPCHVGGCLWHSFDHQRGYHPDPFYGGLMDVFRQPKYSYYMFKAQRPAVVSESLAESGPMVYIAHEMTPFSSRDVTVYSNCDEVRLTVNKDGQTYTYKKDKTRKGMPSPVITFPGIFDFMVDKKMTREKHDADVYFLAEGLMDGKVVATHKVMPARRAEQIRLRVDNEGIGLRADGSDFVTVVAEITDKNGNVK
;
A
#
# COMPACT_ATOMS: atom_id res chain seq x y z
N GLN A 1 3.87 -8.15 -8.98
CA GLN A 1 3.95 -6.86 -9.63
C GLN A 1 4.90 -5.91 -8.88
N ALA A 2 4.62 -5.57 -7.62
CA ALA A 2 5.48 -4.68 -6.83
C ALA A 2 6.93 -5.18 -6.73
N ALA A 3 7.16 -6.48 -6.53
CA ALA A 3 8.50 -7.06 -6.52
C ALA A 3 9.23 -6.93 -7.86
N HIS A 4 8.51 -7.05 -8.98
CA HIS A 4 9.08 -6.83 -10.31
C HIS A 4 9.59 -5.40 -10.48
N TYR A 5 8.76 -4.41 -10.17
CA TYR A 5 9.14 -3.00 -10.28
C TYR A 5 10.21 -2.58 -9.27
N ALA A 6 10.28 -3.24 -8.13
CA ALA A 6 11.34 -3.03 -7.14
C ALA A 6 12.65 -3.75 -7.48
N SER A 7 12.70 -4.53 -8.57
CA SER A 7 13.89 -5.30 -8.96
C SER A 7 15.08 -4.38 -9.28
N PRO A 8 16.33 -4.83 -9.07
CA PRO A 8 17.53 -4.05 -9.40
C PRO A 8 17.58 -3.65 -10.88
N TYR A 9 17.13 -4.51 -11.78
CA TYR A 9 17.09 -4.22 -13.20
C TYR A 9 16.17 -3.03 -13.53
N TYR A 10 14.95 -3.03 -12.97
CA TYR A 10 14.00 -1.95 -13.19
C TYR A 10 14.47 -0.64 -12.55
N ASN A 11 15.07 -0.72 -11.36
CA ASN A 11 15.73 0.43 -10.72
C ASN A 11 16.82 1.03 -11.60
N TYR A 12 17.68 0.19 -12.18
CA TYR A 12 18.73 0.67 -13.08
C TYR A 12 18.15 1.41 -14.28
N ILE A 13 17.18 0.82 -14.98
CA ILE A 13 16.57 1.44 -16.17
C ILE A 13 15.83 2.72 -15.83
N CYS A 14 14.99 2.69 -14.79
CA CYS A 14 14.05 3.79 -14.54
C CYS A 14 14.62 4.90 -13.65
N TYR A 15 15.60 4.60 -12.81
CA TYR A 15 16.04 5.55 -11.77
C TYR A 15 17.55 5.88 -11.80
N ASP A 16 18.41 4.93 -12.08
CA ASP A 16 19.86 5.13 -11.97
C ASP A 16 20.59 5.14 -13.32
N GLY A 17 20.16 4.33 -14.28
CA GLY A 17 20.81 4.18 -15.55
C GLY A 17 20.30 5.18 -16.57
N LEU A 18 19.38 4.76 -17.43
CA LEU A 18 18.93 5.57 -18.57
C LEU A 18 18.37 6.93 -18.19
N TYR A 19 17.65 7.01 -17.07
CA TYR A 19 17.02 8.27 -16.66
C TYR A 19 18.01 9.33 -16.23
N LYS A 20 19.10 8.95 -15.52
CA LYS A 20 20.12 9.89 -15.05
C LYS A 20 21.26 10.10 -16.03
N GLU A 21 21.61 9.08 -16.79
CA GLU A 21 22.81 9.06 -17.65
C GLU A 21 22.53 9.49 -19.08
N SER A 22 21.27 9.39 -19.53
CA SER A 22 20.90 9.79 -20.88
C SER A 22 20.09 11.07 -20.90
N PRO A 23 20.60 12.18 -21.45
CA PRO A 23 19.85 13.45 -21.51
C PRO A 23 18.61 13.38 -22.41
N CYS A 24 18.53 12.36 -23.26
CA CYS A 24 17.39 12.16 -24.16
C CYS A 24 16.29 11.31 -23.57
N HIS A 25 16.51 10.67 -22.40
CA HIS A 25 15.53 9.81 -21.74
C HIS A 25 14.59 10.64 -20.87
N VAL A 26 13.33 10.72 -21.23
CA VAL A 26 12.31 11.55 -20.57
C VAL A 26 11.46 10.80 -19.55
N GLY A 27 11.70 9.51 -19.34
CA GLY A 27 10.97 8.69 -18.38
C GLY A 27 10.45 7.38 -18.97
N GLY A 28 9.69 6.65 -18.20
CA GLY A 28 9.04 5.40 -18.58
C GLY A 28 7.53 5.47 -18.41
N CYS A 29 6.80 4.78 -19.27
CA CYS A 29 5.36 4.65 -19.18
C CYS A 29 5.01 3.21 -18.76
N LEU A 30 4.27 3.08 -17.67
CA LEU A 30 3.76 1.81 -17.22
C LEU A 30 2.57 1.37 -18.08
N TRP A 31 2.62 0.20 -18.58
CA TRP A 31 1.53 -0.48 -19.25
C TRP A 31 0.97 -1.57 -18.33
N HIS A 32 -0.08 -1.34 -17.53
CA HIS A 32 -1.15 -0.33 -17.61
C HIS A 32 -1.46 0.29 -16.24
N SER A 33 -2.36 1.31 -16.24
CA SER A 33 -2.92 1.86 -15.00
C SER A 33 -3.95 0.91 -14.37
N PHE A 34 -4.77 0.25 -15.17
CA PHE A 34 -5.88 -0.59 -14.73
C PHE A 34 -5.82 -1.99 -15.33
N ASP A 35 -6.30 -2.99 -14.59
CA ASP A 35 -6.63 -4.28 -15.18
C ASP A 35 -7.75 -4.10 -16.21
N HIS A 36 -7.72 -4.89 -17.28
CA HIS A 36 -8.71 -4.78 -18.34
C HIS A 36 -8.97 -6.11 -19.03
N GLN A 37 -10.18 -6.25 -19.59
CA GLN A 37 -10.55 -7.38 -20.41
C GLN A 37 -9.99 -7.21 -21.81
N ARG A 38 -9.37 -8.26 -22.35
CA ARG A 38 -8.72 -8.24 -23.68
C ARG A 38 -9.63 -8.68 -24.84
N GLY A 39 -10.85 -9.04 -24.59
CA GLY A 39 -11.82 -9.42 -25.63
C GLY A 39 -11.57 -10.76 -26.34
N TYR A 40 -10.34 -11.17 -26.52
CA TYR A 40 -9.94 -12.42 -27.20
C TYR A 40 -9.36 -13.47 -26.26
N HIS A 41 -9.32 -13.20 -24.96
CA HIS A 41 -8.78 -14.11 -23.95
C HIS A 41 -9.79 -14.24 -22.80
N PRO A 42 -10.00 -15.46 -22.26
CA PRO A 42 -10.96 -15.66 -21.17
C PRO A 42 -10.58 -14.92 -19.88
N ASP A 43 -9.28 -14.77 -19.62
CA ASP A 43 -8.79 -14.12 -18.44
C ASP A 43 -8.50 -12.63 -18.69
N PRO A 44 -8.82 -11.75 -17.73
CA PRO A 44 -8.40 -10.35 -17.77
C PRO A 44 -6.88 -10.22 -17.76
N PHE A 45 -6.38 -9.11 -18.25
CA PHE A 45 -4.98 -8.75 -18.08
C PHE A 45 -4.79 -8.06 -16.72
N TYR A 46 -4.01 -8.68 -15.84
CA TYR A 46 -3.80 -8.25 -14.45
C TYR A 46 -2.58 -7.33 -14.24
N GLY A 47 -2.12 -6.67 -15.29
CA GLY A 47 -0.93 -5.80 -15.24
C GLY A 47 -1.14 -4.42 -14.65
N GLY A 48 -2.37 -4.04 -14.32
CA GLY A 48 -2.70 -2.72 -13.77
C GLY A 48 -2.16 -2.47 -12.36
N LEU A 49 -1.97 -1.20 -12.03
CA LEU A 49 -1.74 -0.76 -10.64
C LEU A 49 -3.02 -0.80 -9.81
N MET A 50 -4.15 -0.68 -10.48
CA MET A 50 -5.50 -0.83 -9.94
C MET A 50 -6.21 -1.97 -10.66
N ASP A 51 -7.22 -2.53 -10.03
CA ASP A 51 -8.07 -3.53 -10.64
C ASP A 51 -9.05 -2.94 -11.67
N VAL A 52 -9.92 -3.78 -12.24
CA VAL A 52 -10.94 -3.34 -13.22
C VAL A 52 -11.96 -2.36 -12.63
N PHE A 53 -12.13 -2.36 -11.31
CA PHE A 53 -13.04 -1.49 -10.58
C PHE A 53 -12.35 -0.25 -10.01
N ARG A 54 -11.11 0.02 -10.40
CA ARG A 54 -10.28 1.15 -9.94
C ARG A 54 -9.83 1.03 -8.47
N GLN A 55 -9.91 -0.17 -7.86
CA GLN A 55 -9.39 -0.36 -6.52
C GLN A 55 -7.87 -0.52 -6.56
N PRO A 56 -7.12 0.21 -5.71
CA PRO A 56 -5.66 0.19 -5.73
C PRO A 56 -5.11 -1.16 -5.24
N LYS A 57 -4.13 -1.68 -5.95
CA LYS A 57 -3.35 -2.85 -5.55
C LYS A 57 -2.11 -2.44 -4.75
N TYR A 58 -1.38 -3.41 -4.21
CA TYR A 58 -0.12 -3.14 -3.49
C TYR A 58 0.90 -2.36 -4.33
N SER A 59 0.96 -2.63 -5.64
CA SER A 59 1.84 -1.90 -6.56
C SER A 59 1.50 -0.41 -6.68
N TYR A 60 0.24 -0.02 -6.56
CA TYR A 60 -0.17 1.39 -6.50
C TYR A 60 0.52 2.12 -5.34
N TYR A 61 0.47 1.54 -4.14
CA TYR A 61 1.09 2.15 -2.96
C TYR A 61 2.61 2.16 -3.04
N MET A 62 3.22 1.15 -3.68
CA MET A 62 4.66 1.14 -3.95
C MET A 62 5.06 2.31 -4.84
N PHE A 63 4.31 2.58 -5.93
CA PHE A 63 4.57 3.74 -6.79
C PHE A 63 4.25 5.07 -6.10
N LYS A 64 3.15 5.13 -5.35
CA LYS A 64 2.79 6.32 -4.56
C LYS A 64 3.90 6.71 -3.58
N ALA A 65 4.56 5.74 -2.96
CA ALA A 65 5.69 5.96 -2.06
C ALA A 65 6.92 6.58 -2.76
N GLN A 66 6.99 6.61 -4.10
CA GLN A 66 8.10 7.26 -4.82
C GLN A 66 7.90 8.79 -4.93
N ARG A 67 6.73 9.32 -4.60
CA ARG A 67 6.48 10.75 -4.57
C ARG A 67 7.17 11.41 -3.37
N PRO A 68 7.58 12.68 -3.46
CA PRO A 68 8.05 13.43 -2.30
C PRO A 68 7.00 13.46 -1.18
N ALA A 69 7.44 13.42 0.07
CA ALA A 69 6.57 13.50 1.25
C ALA A 69 6.13 14.96 1.54
N VAL A 70 5.69 15.67 0.50
CA VAL A 70 5.26 17.08 0.57
C VAL A 70 3.82 17.16 0.12
N VAL A 71 3.00 17.84 0.91
CA VAL A 71 1.61 18.13 0.52
C VAL A 71 1.61 19.12 -0.63
N SER A 72 0.85 18.83 -1.69
CA SER A 72 0.69 19.67 -2.87
C SER A 72 -0.78 19.78 -3.24
N GLU A 73 -1.28 20.99 -3.41
CA GLU A 73 -2.66 21.24 -3.83
C GLU A 73 -2.94 20.78 -5.27
N SER A 74 -1.88 20.71 -6.11
CA SER A 74 -2.00 20.28 -7.51
C SER A 74 -1.93 18.77 -7.71
N LEU A 75 -1.61 18.00 -6.67
CA LEU A 75 -1.48 16.53 -6.73
C LEU A 75 -2.41 15.87 -5.73
N ALA A 76 -3.39 15.14 -6.25
CA ALA A 76 -4.25 14.30 -5.44
C ALA A 76 -3.41 13.32 -4.60
N GLU A 77 -3.84 13.09 -3.37
CA GLU A 77 -3.20 12.17 -2.42
C GLU A 77 -1.70 12.41 -2.23
N SER A 78 -1.24 13.67 -2.30
CA SER A 78 0.15 14.06 -2.00
C SER A 78 0.42 14.04 -0.49
N GLY A 79 1.69 14.11 -0.12
CA GLY A 79 2.14 14.18 1.26
C GLY A 79 2.79 12.93 1.79
N PRO A 80 3.10 12.90 3.09
CA PRO A 80 3.68 11.74 3.75
C PRO A 80 2.74 10.53 3.71
N MET A 81 3.31 9.35 3.46
CA MET A 81 2.54 8.11 3.47
C MET A 81 3.33 6.96 4.08
N VAL A 82 2.62 6.04 4.69
CA VAL A 82 3.08 4.70 5.06
C VAL A 82 1.96 3.71 4.78
N TYR A 83 2.28 2.53 4.22
CA TYR A 83 1.30 1.52 3.88
C TYR A 83 1.86 0.11 4.13
N ILE A 84 1.13 -0.70 4.88
CA ILE A 84 1.46 -2.11 5.15
C ILE A 84 0.83 -2.96 4.05
N ALA A 85 1.65 -3.61 3.24
CA ALA A 85 1.21 -4.52 2.18
C ALA A 85 1.13 -5.96 2.73
N HIS A 86 0.18 -6.23 3.62
CA HIS A 86 0.00 -7.51 4.29
C HIS A 86 -1.45 -7.70 4.76
N GLU A 87 -2.02 -8.89 4.60
CA GLU A 87 -3.43 -9.16 4.91
C GLU A 87 -3.65 -9.93 6.21
N MET A 88 -2.58 -10.39 6.87
CA MET A 88 -2.63 -11.18 8.10
C MET A 88 -3.52 -12.45 7.99
N THR A 89 -3.50 -13.10 6.81
CA THR A 89 -4.24 -14.34 6.54
C THR A 89 -3.34 -15.57 6.68
N PRO A 90 -3.90 -16.80 6.70
CA PRO A 90 -3.10 -18.04 6.71
C PRO A 90 -2.17 -18.17 5.50
N PHE A 91 -2.45 -17.45 4.41
CA PHE A 91 -1.69 -17.49 3.15
C PHE A 91 -0.72 -16.33 3.01
N SER A 92 -0.72 -15.40 3.96
CA SER A 92 0.20 -14.26 3.96
C SER A 92 1.63 -14.70 4.25
N SER A 93 2.60 -13.98 3.66
CA SER A 93 4.02 -14.18 3.94
C SER A 93 4.34 -13.99 5.43
N ARG A 94 5.38 -14.65 5.90
CA ARG A 94 5.96 -14.34 7.22
C ARG A 94 6.67 -12.99 7.24
N ASP A 95 7.07 -12.50 6.08
CA ASP A 95 7.73 -11.20 5.92
C ASP A 95 6.67 -10.12 5.72
N VAL A 96 6.78 -9.04 6.47
CA VAL A 96 5.88 -7.89 6.38
C VAL A 96 6.50 -6.82 5.51
N THR A 97 5.82 -6.49 4.41
CA THR A 97 6.25 -5.44 3.49
C THR A 97 5.55 -4.12 3.79
N VAL A 98 6.33 -3.04 3.80
CA VAL A 98 5.83 -1.69 4.02
C VAL A 98 6.35 -0.76 2.93
N TYR A 99 5.48 0.10 2.42
CA TYR A 99 5.83 1.19 1.50
C TYR A 99 5.71 2.53 2.22
N SER A 100 6.71 3.39 2.06
CA SER A 100 6.69 4.72 2.69
C SER A 100 7.63 5.68 1.98
N ASN A 101 7.23 6.95 1.90
CA ASN A 101 8.10 8.04 1.47
C ASN A 101 8.71 8.82 2.64
N CYS A 102 8.45 8.41 3.88
CA CYS A 102 9.02 9.01 5.07
C CYS A 102 10.49 8.64 5.29
N ASP A 103 11.18 9.39 6.13
CA ASP A 103 12.61 9.15 6.45
C ASP A 103 12.82 7.93 7.35
N GLU A 104 11.86 7.64 8.22
CA GLU A 104 11.88 6.50 9.12
C GLU A 104 10.51 5.82 9.16
N VAL A 105 10.50 4.50 9.31
CA VAL A 105 9.30 3.69 9.54
C VAL A 105 9.46 2.87 10.80
N ARG A 106 8.49 2.94 11.69
CA ARG A 106 8.35 2.04 12.84
C ARG A 106 7.17 1.11 12.61
N LEU A 107 7.41 -0.18 12.74
CA LEU A 107 6.39 -1.22 12.66
C LEU A 107 6.22 -1.87 14.04
N THR A 108 5.09 -1.66 14.68
CA THR A 108 4.70 -2.32 15.94
C THR A 108 3.84 -3.51 15.63
N VAL A 109 4.17 -4.65 16.23
CA VAL A 109 3.49 -5.93 16.08
C VAL A 109 2.69 -6.21 17.33
N ASN A 110 1.39 -6.18 17.23
CA ASN A 110 0.46 -6.40 18.33
C ASN A 110 0.58 -5.38 19.48
N LYS A 111 -0.40 -5.32 20.33
CA LYS A 111 -0.37 -4.48 21.52
C LYS A 111 0.74 -4.95 22.48
N ASP A 112 1.52 -4.01 22.98
CA ASP A 112 2.67 -4.26 23.87
C ASP A 112 3.71 -5.23 23.25
N GLY A 113 3.70 -5.35 21.92
CA GLY A 113 4.60 -6.21 21.17
C GLY A 113 5.88 -5.52 20.76
N GLN A 114 6.66 -6.22 19.95
CA GLN A 114 7.96 -5.74 19.48
C GLN A 114 7.78 -4.65 18.42
N THR A 115 8.64 -3.64 18.49
CA THR A 115 8.74 -2.58 17.48
C THR A 115 10.01 -2.75 16.66
N TYR A 116 9.86 -2.69 15.35
CA TYR A 116 10.94 -2.76 14.36
C TYR A 116 11.08 -1.41 13.69
N THR A 117 12.31 -0.97 13.45
CA THR A 117 12.58 0.34 12.86
C THR A 117 13.39 0.19 11.58
N TYR A 118 12.96 0.89 10.54
CA TYR A 118 13.71 1.10 9.32
C TYR A 118 14.04 2.59 9.16
N LYS A 119 15.29 2.90 8.84
CA LYS A 119 15.73 4.25 8.49
C LYS A 119 16.18 4.29 7.04
N LYS A 120 15.69 5.28 6.31
CA LYS A 120 16.00 5.48 4.90
C LYS A 120 17.47 5.88 4.73
N ASP A 121 18.18 5.11 3.93
CA ASP A 121 19.52 5.49 3.49
C ASP A 121 19.41 6.50 2.34
N LYS A 122 19.69 7.76 2.64
CA LYS A 122 19.63 8.88 1.67
C LYS A 122 20.76 8.84 0.63
N THR A 123 21.77 8.01 0.82
CA THR A 123 22.89 7.83 -0.14
C THR A 123 22.62 6.71 -1.15
N ARG A 124 21.61 5.90 -0.90
CA ARG A 124 21.24 4.79 -1.77
C ARG A 124 20.84 5.28 -3.15
N LYS A 125 21.32 4.56 -4.18
CA LYS A 125 20.87 4.72 -5.55
C LYS A 125 19.59 3.91 -5.81
N GLY A 126 18.87 4.26 -6.86
CA GLY A 126 17.64 3.56 -7.28
C GLY A 126 16.39 4.28 -6.87
N MET A 127 15.35 3.51 -6.53
CA MET A 127 14.06 4.08 -6.13
C MET A 127 14.21 5.04 -4.96
N PRO A 128 13.62 6.25 -5.04
CA PRO A 128 13.67 7.24 -3.94
C PRO A 128 13.21 6.68 -2.60
N SER A 129 12.22 5.77 -2.63
CA SER A 129 11.68 5.10 -1.47
C SER A 129 11.69 3.59 -1.71
N PRO A 130 12.72 2.86 -1.25
CA PRO A 130 12.82 1.43 -1.46
C PRO A 130 11.71 0.67 -0.74
N VAL A 131 11.42 -0.53 -1.23
CA VAL A 131 10.53 -1.47 -0.54
C VAL A 131 11.18 -1.87 0.79
N ILE A 132 10.42 -1.68 1.87
CA ILE A 132 10.85 -2.03 3.23
C ILE A 132 10.30 -3.42 3.53
N THR A 133 11.17 -4.35 3.94
CA THR A 133 10.77 -5.69 4.34
C THR A 133 11.25 -5.97 5.75
N PHE A 134 10.33 -6.38 6.61
CA PHE A 134 10.63 -6.86 7.96
C PHE A 134 10.50 -8.39 7.96
N PRO A 135 11.61 -9.13 8.00
CA PRO A 135 11.61 -10.57 7.77
C PRO A 135 11.13 -11.36 8.98
N GLY A 136 10.35 -12.41 8.72
CA GLY A 136 9.99 -13.43 9.71
C GLY A 136 9.08 -12.96 10.87
N ILE A 137 8.41 -11.82 10.71
CA ILE A 137 7.63 -11.18 11.79
C ILE A 137 6.26 -11.82 11.98
N PHE A 138 5.60 -12.20 10.89
CA PHE A 138 4.24 -12.74 10.94
C PHE A 138 4.24 -14.24 11.19
N ASP A 139 3.41 -14.67 12.16
CA ASP A 139 3.05 -16.07 12.37
C ASP A 139 1.55 -16.19 12.64
N PHE A 140 0.83 -16.69 11.65
CA PHE A 140 -0.62 -16.82 11.73
C PHE A 140 -1.09 -17.64 12.95
N MET A 141 -0.35 -18.69 13.34
CA MET A 141 -0.74 -19.55 14.46
C MET A 141 -0.57 -18.84 15.80
N VAL A 142 0.47 -18.03 15.92
CA VAL A 142 0.70 -17.16 17.10
C VAL A 142 -0.41 -16.13 17.20
N ASP A 143 -0.72 -15.42 16.12
CA ASP A 143 -1.77 -14.39 16.09
C ASP A 143 -3.15 -15.00 16.38
N LYS A 144 -3.44 -16.18 15.82
CA LYS A 144 -4.67 -16.90 16.08
C LYS A 144 -4.81 -17.30 17.55
N LYS A 145 -3.71 -17.72 18.20
CA LYS A 145 -3.67 -18.02 19.63
C LYS A 145 -3.91 -16.76 20.46
N MET A 146 -3.19 -15.68 20.16
CA MET A 146 -3.36 -14.39 20.84
C MET A 146 -4.81 -13.87 20.75
N THR A 147 -5.44 -14.02 19.60
CA THR A 147 -6.85 -13.66 19.41
C THR A 147 -7.81 -14.42 20.33
N ARG A 148 -7.52 -15.69 20.62
CA ARG A 148 -8.36 -16.52 21.50
C ARG A 148 -8.12 -16.20 22.98
N GLU A 149 -6.91 -15.83 23.35
CA GLU A 149 -6.48 -15.61 24.74
C GLU A 149 -6.60 -14.14 25.17
N LYS A 150 -6.59 -13.21 24.22
CA LYS A 150 -6.67 -11.77 24.42
C LYS A 150 -7.85 -11.17 23.64
N HIS A 151 -7.98 -9.85 23.66
CA HIS A 151 -8.97 -9.18 22.85
C HIS A 151 -8.53 -9.08 21.39
N ASP A 152 -9.47 -9.26 20.45
CA ASP A 152 -9.23 -9.12 19.00
C ASP A 152 -8.53 -7.82 18.63
N ALA A 153 -8.82 -6.73 19.36
CA ALA A 153 -8.25 -5.41 19.15
C ALA A 153 -6.73 -5.33 19.41
N ASP A 154 -6.18 -6.33 20.09
CA ASP A 154 -4.75 -6.36 20.46
C ASP A 154 -3.85 -7.00 19.40
N VAL A 155 -4.44 -7.60 18.35
CA VAL A 155 -3.73 -8.27 17.26
C VAL A 155 -3.74 -7.38 16.02
N TYR A 156 -2.60 -6.76 15.70
CA TYR A 156 -2.48 -5.84 14.57
C TYR A 156 -1.02 -5.60 14.17
N PHE A 157 -0.84 -5.07 12.98
CA PHE A 157 0.36 -4.33 12.60
C PHE A 157 0.04 -2.84 12.57
N LEU A 158 0.87 -2.03 13.20
CA LEU A 158 0.82 -0.57 13.13
C LEU A 158 2.13 -0.05 12.57
N ALA A 159 2.09 0.53 11.38
CA ALA A 159 3.21 1.25 10.81
C ALA A 159 3.04 2.76 11.03
N GLU A 160 4.11 3.40 11.47
CA GLU A 160 4.22 4.84 11.64
C GLU A 160 5.35 5.35 10.76
N GLY A 161 5.03 6.31 9.89
CA GLY A 161 6.01 7.04 9.08
C GLY A 161 6.46 8.29 9.81
N LEU A 162 7.77 8.50 9.95
CA LEU A 162 8.34 9.63 10.66
C LEU A 162 9.14 10.53 9.75
N MET A 163 8.99 11.84 9.95
CA MET A 163 9.81 12.91 9.37
C MET A 163 10.33 13.76 10.53
N ASP A 164 11.64 14.02 10.58
CA ASP A 164 12.30 14.77 11.66
C ASP A 164 11.90 14.28 13.07
N GLY A 165 11.79 12.95 13.22
CA GLY A 165 11.44 12.30 14.49
C GLY A 165 9.97 12.40 14.89
N LYS A 166 9.11 13.04 14.09
CA LYS A 166 7.66 13.18 14.34
C LYS A 166 6.88 12.20 13.46
N VAL A 167 5.87 11.56 14.03
CA VAL A 167 4.93 10.72 13.28
C VAL A 167 4.06 11.63 12.40
N VAL A 168 4.09 11.41 11.09
CA VAL A 168 3.36 12.19 10.08
C VAL A 168 2.37 11.35 9.27
N ALA A 169 2.50 10.03 9.31
CA ALA A 169 1.57 9.11 8.67
C ALA A 169 1.47 7.81 9.48
N THR A 170 0.30 7.18 9.45
CA THR A 170 0.07 5.89 10.11
C THR A 170 -0.78 4.99 9.23
N HIS A 171 -0.52 3.68 9.31
CA HIS A 171 -1.37 2.67 8.71
C HIS A 171 -1.46 1.47 9.63
N LYS A 172 -2.68 0.99 9.89
CA LYS A 172 -2.96 -0.16 10.75
C LYS A 172 -3.64 -1.26 9.95
N VAL A 173 -3.17 -2.48 10.12
CA VAL A 173 -3.79 -3.68 9.54
C VAL A 173 -4.14 -4.64 10.67
N MET A 174 -5.33 -5.19 10.61
CA MET A 174 -5.83 -6.19 11.54
C MET A 174 -6.34 -7.41 10.76
N PRO A 175 -6.19 -8.64 11.31
CA PRO A 175 -6.72 -9.81 10.63
C PRO A 175 -8.25 -9.75 10.59
N ALA A 176 -8.84 -9.83 9.41
CA ALA A 176 -10.28 -9.87 9.24
C ALA A 176 -10.86 -11.15 9.86
N ARG A 177 -11.96 -11.02 10.60
CA ARG A 177 -12.66 -12.08 11.27
C ARG A 177 -13.86 -12.58 10.46
N ARG A 178 -14.86 -13.18 11.12
CA ARG A 178 -16.10 -13.60 10.47
C ARG A 178 -16.79 -12.38 9.86
N ALA A 179 -17.27 -12.52 8.64
CA ALA A 179 -18.06 -11.49 7.97
C ALA A 179 -19.38 -11.27 8.75
N GLU A 180 -19.68 -10.05 9.10
CA GLU A 180 -20.86 -9.67 9.88
C GLU A 180 -21.64 -8.49 9.32
N GLN A 181 -20.96 -7.61 8.56
CA GLN A 181 -21.56 -6.36 8.09
C GLN A 181 -21.23 -6.11 6.61
N ILE A 182 -22.09 -5.34 5.96
CA ILE A 182 -21.82 -4.70 4.68
C ILE A 182 -21.69 -3.21 4.95
N ARG A 183 -20.52 -2.65 4.62
CA ARG A 183 -20.25 -1.21 4.68
C ARG A 183 -20.28 -0.63 3.27
N LEU A 184 -20.99 0.46 3.09
CA LEU A 184 -20.95 1.22 1.85
C LEU A 184 -20.02 2.42 2.03
N ARG A 185 -19.09 2.58 1.10
CA ARG A 185 -18.18 3.71 1.04
C ARG A 185 -18.33 4.42 -0.30
N VAL A 186 -18.57 5.71 -0.25
CA VAL A 186 -18.57 6.55 -1.45
C VAL A 186 -17.12 6.89 -1.79
N ASP A 187 -16.73 6.63 -3.03
CA ASP A 187 -15.41 6.92 -3.57
C ASP A 187 -15.50 8.15 -4.47
N ASN A 188 -15.46 9.32 -3.83
CA ASN A 188 -15.55 10.61 -4.50
C ASN A 188 -14.32 11.49 -4.28
N GLU A 189 -13.31 11.00 -3.55
CA GLU A 189 -12.08 11.75 -3.23
C GLU A 189 -12.32 13.17 -2.65
N GLY A 190 -13.44 13.35 -1.96
CA GLY A 190 -13.86 14.65 -1.42
C GLY A 190 -14.50 15.58 -2.46
N ILE A 191 -14.69 15.16 -3.70
CA ILE A 191 -15.37 15.92 -4.74
C ILE A 191 -16.88 15.82 -4.55
N GLY A 192 -17.56 16.96 -4.56
CA GLY A 192 -19.02 16.99 -4.48
C GLY A 192 -19.68 16.52 -5.77
N LEU A 193 -20.67 15.62 -5.67
CA LEU A 193 -21.47 15.16 -6.79
C LEU A 193 -22.38 16.31 -7.28
N ARG A 194 -22.44 16.51 -8.60
CA ARG A 194 -23.32 17.49 -9.25
C ARG A 194 -24.49 16.79 -9.91
N ALA A 195 -25.69 17.22 -9.64
CA ALA A 195 -26.91 16.66 -10.25
C ALA A 195 -27.16 17.28 -11.64
N ASP A 196 -26.25 17.10 -12.58
CA ASP A 196 -26.30 17.68 -13.95
C ASP A 196 -26.59 16.63 -15.03
N GLY A 197 -26.82 15.37 -14.64
CA GLY A 197 -27.11 14.26 -15.55
C GLY A 197 -25.90 13.63 -16.21
N SER A 198 -24.68 14.14 -15.97
CA SER A 198 -23.43 13.61 -16.52
C SER A 198 -22.44 13.16 -15.43
N ASP A 199 -22.62 13.63 -14.22
CA ASP A 199 -21.75 13.29 -13.11
C ASP A 199 -22.14 11.94 -12.46
N PHE A 200 -21.17 11.25 -11.89
CA PHE A 200 -21.39 9.98 -11.20
C PHE A 200 -20.42 9.81 -10.04
N VAL A 201 -20.73 8.89 -9.15
CA VAL A 201 -19.88 8.50 -8.04
C VAL A 201 -19.83 6.98 -7.93
N THR A 202 -18.67 6.46 -7.58
CA THR A 202 -18.51 5.02 -7.30
C THR A 202 -18.87 4.74 -5.85
N VAL A 203 -19.71 3.73 -5.62
CA VAL A 203 -20.02 3.23 -4.29
C VAL A 203 -19.38 1.85 -4.15
N VAL A 204 -18.48 1.71 -3.20
CA VAL A 204 -17.81 0.44 -2.88
C VAL A 204 -18.56 -0.24 -1.74
N ALA A 205 -19.04 -1.45 -1.99
CA ALA A 205 -19.61 -2.31 -0.96
C ALA A 205 -18.56 -3.24 -0.39
N GLU A 206 -18.23 -3.07 0.87
CA GLU A 206 -17.21 -3.83 1.58
C GLU A 206 -17.88 -4.81 2.55
N ILE A 207 -17.45 -6.07 2.50
CA ILE A 207 -17.81 -7.05 3.53
C ILE A 207 -16.82 -6.88 4.68
N THR A 208 -17.31 -6.62 5.89
CA THR A 208 -16.47 -6.39 7.05
C THR A 208 -16.82 -7.32 8.21
N ASP A 209 -15.86 -7.51 9.11
CA ASP A 209 -16.12 -8.13 10.40
C ASP A 209 -16.75 -7.12 11.39
N LYS A 210 -17.02 -7.56 12.63
CA LYS A 210 -17.60 -6.71 13.69
C LYS A 210 -16.74 -5.48 14.04
N ASN A 211 -15.44 -5.51 13.74
CA ASN A 211 -14.49 -4.43 14.01
C ASN A 211 -14.31 -3.48 12.81
N GLY A 212 -15.01 -3.74 11.71
CA GLY A 212 -14.91 -2.96 10.48
C GLY A 212 -13.72 -3.33 9.58
N ASN A 213 -12.99 -4.42 9.86
CA ASN A 213 -11.92 -4.89 8.99
C ASN A 213 -12.52 -5.53 7.75
N VAL A 214 -12.06 -5.11 6.58
CA VAL A 214 -12.49 -5.65 5.28
C VAL A 214 -11.98 -7.08 5.14
N LYS A 215 -12.86 -7.96 4.64
CA LYS A 215 -12.58 -9.38 4.48
C LYS A 215 -12.13 -9.72 3.06
#